data_4a2807dff86acfd391eee246bda3d406
#
_entry.id   4a2807dff86acfd391eee246bda3d406
#
_cell.length_a   1.000
_cell.length_b   1.000
_cell.length_c   1.000
_cell.angle_alpha   90.00
_cell.angle_beta   90.00
_cell.angle_gamma   90.00
#
_symmetry.space_group_name_H-M   'P 1'
#
loop_
_entity.id
_entity.type
_entity.pdbx_description
1 polymer ?
#
loop_
_entity_poly.entity_id
_entity_poly.type
_entity_poly.pdbx_seq_one_letter_code
_entity_poly.pdbx_strand_id
1 'polypeptide(L)'
;MIIDGHAHIFTPQVIANVSSRSAMAEKLHLDISGAQVRTNVAALRRESFSAGVGACLILPTAVAGKVREVNITFRKIAHESGFLFTAGTLHPQYDANEEELSQMLSEGVQAIKLCSFSQGFSLSAPQTHNLFKLVEETNKAQKCRFFVMFDTLYLAHKHFGTLPEHNTTPAMLGDIVAAYPGIDFVAAHMGGLDAPPEEIFTYLPPSDNLYLETSNAAYTLSEGDFVRLLKIHGPEHIIFGTDWPWFGHRDEIKLLDKLLDRAGFDKKEKGFVFTDNIASLLGGSTSQIGCFDQEEKQK
;
A
#
# COMPACT_ATOMS: atom_id res chain seq x y z
N MET A 1 12.88 -2.17 -14.63
CA MET A 1 12.40 -3.05 -13.51
C MET A 1 11.11 -2.45 -12.99
N ILE A 2 10.12 -3.26 -12.64
CA ILE A 2 8.87 -2.79 -12.00
C ILE A 2 8.94 -3.14 -10.53
N ILE A 3 8.42 -2.28 -9.64
CA ILE A 3 8.25 -2.56 -8.21
C ILE A 3 6.75 -2.55 -7.93
N ASP A 4 6.24 -3.64 -7.34
CA ASP A 4 4.88 -3.69 -6.83
C ASP A 4 4.83 -3.08 -5.43
N GLY A 5 4.19 -1.92 -5.31
CA GLY A 5 4.06 -1.18 -4.05
C GLY A 5 2.98 -1.72 -3.12
N HIS A 6 2.18 -2.72 -3.53
CA HIS A 6 1.05 -3.20 -2.74
C HIS A 6 0.81 -4.71 -2.94
N ALA A 7 1.39 -5.52 -2.08
CA ALA A 7 1.15 -6.96 -2.05
C ALA A 7 0.91 -7.46 -0.62
N HIS A 8 0.17 -8.57 -0.48
CA HIS A 8 -0.10 -9.19 0.81
C HIS A 8 0.27 -10.67 0.82
N ILE A 9 0.80 -11.14 1.93
CA ILE A 9 0.97 -12.57 2.20
C ILE A 9 -0.07 -12.95 3.26
N PHE A 10 -1.26 -13.29 2.79
CA PHE A 10 -2.36 -13.66 3.66
C PHE A 10 -2.31 -15.14 4.05
N THR A 11 -2.75 -15.42 5.27
CA THR A 11 -3.01 -16.81 5.68
C THR A 11 -4.23 -17.37 4.94
N PRO A 12 -4.33 -18.70 4.76
CA PRO A 12 -5.52 -19.32 4.18
C PRO A 12 -6.82 -18.91 4.88
N GLN A 13 -6.77 -18.66 6.19
CA GLN A 13 -7.92 -18.21 6.97
C GLN A 13 -8.40 -16.81 6.55
N VAL A 14 -7.49 -15.88 6.29
CA VAL A 14 -7.84 -14.54 5.79
C VAL A 14 -8.47 -14.63 4.41
N ILE A 15 -7.87 -15.41 3.51
CA ILE A 15 -8.41 -15.64 2.16
C ILE A 15 -9.82 -16.25 2.24
N ALA A 16 -10.03 -17.27 3.07
CA ALA A 16 -11.34 -17.88 3.25
C ALA A 16 -12.38 -16.90 3.81
N ASN A 17 -11.98 -16.06 4.77
CA ASN A 17 -12.83 -15.04 5.37
C ASN A 17 -13.29 -13.98 4.34
N VAL A 18 -12.39 -13.47 3.51
CA VAL A 18 -12.72 -12.53 2.41
C VAL A 18 -13.57 -13.23 1.36
N SER A 19 -13.20 -14.44 0.93
CA SER A 19 -13.92 -15.23 -0.08
C SER A 19 -15.36 -15.57 0.33
N SER A 20 -15.63 -15.69 1.62
CA SER A 20 -16.99 -15.93 2.12
C SER A 20 -17.95 -14.75 1.95
N ARG A 21 -17.42 -13.56 1.64
CA ARG A 21 -18.17 -12.32 1.39
C ARG A 21 -18.41 -12.14 -0.11
N SER A 22 -19.16 -13.05 -0.71
CA SER A 22 -19.33 -13.14 -2.16
C SER A 22 -19.78 -11.82 -2.82
N ALA A 23 -20.76 -11.13 -2.22
CA ALA A 23 -21.25 -9.85 -2.76
C ALA A 23 -20.16 -8.75 -2.77
N MET A 24 -19.30 -8.72 -1.76
CA MET A 24 -18.15 -7.79 -1.75
C MET A 24 -17.11 -8.21 -2.79
N ALA A 25 -16.76 -9.50 -2.82
CA ALA A 25 -15.77 -10.02 -3.74
C ALA A 25 -16.18 -9.80 -5.21
N GLU A 26 -17.45 -9.99 -5.53
CA GLU A 26 -18.01 -9.70 -6.86
C GLU A 26 -17.95 -8.19 -7.17
N LYS A 27 -18.40 -7.35 -6.23
CA LYS A 27 -18.41 -5.89 -6.40
C LYS A 27 -17.01 -5.32 -6.60
N LEU A 28 -16.01 -5.84 -5.89
CA LEU A 28 -14.62 -5.41 -5.97
C LEU A 28 -13.80 -6.20 -7.00
N HIS A 29 -14.43 -7.07 -7.77
CA HIS A 29 -13.83 -7.89 -8.83
C HIS A 29 -12.64 -8.76 -8.34
N LEU A 30 -12.65 -9.22 -7.07
CA LEU A 30 -11.55 -10.01 -6.53
C LEU A 30 -11.44 -11.38 -7.19
N ASP A 31 -10.23 -11.76 -7.63
CA ASP A 31 -9.96 -13.11 -8.14
C ASP A 31 -9.80 -14.11 -6.99
N ILE A 32 -10.94 -14.54 -6.46
CA ILE A 32 -11.00 -15.49 -5.35
C ILE A 32 -10.33 -16.82 -5.69
N SER A 33 -10.50 -17.31 -6.92
CA SER A 33 -9.90 -18.57 -7.36
C SER A 33 -8.38 -18.49 -7.43
N GLY A 34 -7.87 -17.40 -7.97
CA GLY A 34 -6.43 -17.12 -7.99
C GLY A 34 -5.87 -16.94 -6.58
N ALA A 35 -6.55 -16.21 -5.71
CA ALA A 35 -6.10 -15.97 -4.34
C ALA A 35 -5.94 -17.28 -3.52
N GLN A 36 -6.78 -18.30 -3.76
CA GLN A 36 -6.67 -19.61 -3.09
C GLN A 36 -5.35 -20.34 -3.37
N VAL A 37 -4.69 -20.07 -4.49
CA VAL A 37 -3.40 -20.69 -4.86
C VAL A 37 -2.21 -19.73 -4.67
N ARG A 38 -2.47 -18.45 -4.49
CA ARG A 38 -1.49 -17.39 -4.24
C ARG A 38 -1.29 -17.17 -2.74
N THR A 39 -0.75 -18.17 -2.03
CA THR A 39 -0.78 -18.20 -0.56
C THR A 39 0.58 -18.03 0.12
N ASN A 40 1.66 -17.88 -0.64
CA ASN A 40 3.01 -17.87 -0.07
C ASN A 40 4.03 -17.07 -0.90
N VAL A 41 5.18 -16.80 -0.32
CA VAL A 41 6.30 -16.07 -0.94
C VAL A 41 6.77 -16.68 -2.25
N ALA A 42 6.81 -18.02 -2.35
CA ALA A 42 7.25 -18.69 -3.58
C ALA A 42 6.25 -18.46 -4.75
N ALA A 43 4.94 -18.42 -4.47
CA ALA A 43 3.93 -18.09 -5.47
C ALA A 43 4.05 -16.62 -5.89
N LEU A 44 4.21 -15.69 -4.94
CA LEU A 44 4.43 -14.27 -5.20
C LEU A 44 5.68 -14.07 -6.08
N ARG A 45 6.82 -14.66 -5.71
CA ARG A 45 8.07 -14.59 -6.49
C ARG A 45 7.90 -15.07 -7.92
N ARG A 46 7.31 -16.25 -8.09
CA ARG A 46 7.13 -16.85 -9.42
C ARG A 46 6.26 -15.97 -10.32
N GLU A 47 5.16 -15.44 -9.76
CA GLU A 47 4.23 -14.63 -10.53
C GLU A 47 4.79 -13.24 -10.86
N SER A 48 5.38 -12.56 -9.87
CA SER A 48 5.99 -11.25 -10.06
C SER A 48 7.12 -11.30 -11.11
N PHE A 49 8.06 -12.24 -10.98
CA PHE A 49 9.18 -12.35 -11.93
C PHE A 49 8.71 -12.71 -13.34
N SER A 50 7.69 -13.59 -13.48
CA SER A 50 7.11 -13.91 -14.79
C SER A 50 6.45 -12.71 -15.47
N ALA A 51 6.07 -11.69 -14.71
CA ALA A 51 5.48 -10.44 -15.19
C ALA A 51 6.50 -9.30 -15.34
N GLY A 52 7.79 -9.52 -15.02
CA GLY A 52 8.83 -8.50 -15.07
C GLY A 52 8.89 -7.59 -13.85
N VAL A 53 8.22 -7.96 -12.76
CA VAL A 53 8.30 -7.28 -11.46
C VAL A 53 9.51 -7.81 -10.71
N GLY A 54 10.45 -6.93 -10.37
CA GLY A 54 11.71 -7.31 -9.71
C GLY A 54 11.67 -7.23 -8.19
N ALA A 55 10.71 -6.48 -7.62
CA ALA A 55 10.54 -6.38 -6.18
C ALA A 55 9.08 -6.11 -5.80
N CYS A 56 8.68 -6.50 -4.58
CA CYS A 56 7.36 -6.26 -4.04
C CYS A 56 7.45 -5.71 -2.61
N LEU A 57 6.60 -4.74 -2.27
CA LEU A 57 6.39 -4.28 -0.90
C LEU A 57 5.23 -5.08 -0.29
N ILE A 58 5.52 -5.87 0.75
CA ILE A 58 4.49 -6.61 1.50
C ILE A 58 3.97 -5.80 2.67
N LEU A 59 2.64 -5.80 2.86
CA LEU A 59 1.91 -4.88 3.70
C LEU A 59 1.17 -5.60 4.85
N PRO A 60 1.83 -5.87 5.98
CA PRO A 60 1.17 -6.45 7.16
C PRO A 60 0.31 -5.44 7.91
N THR A 61 -0.73 -5.93 8.58
CA THR A 61 -1.49 -5.20 9.58
C THR A 61 -1.65 -6.03 10.85
N ALA A 62 -1.77 -5.39 12.00
CA ALA A 62 -1.96 -6.07 13.28
C ALA A 62 -2.83 -5.25 14.24
N VAL A 63 -3.67 -5.93 15.02
CA VAL A 63 -4.30 -5.34 16.21
C VAL A 63 -3.24 -5.00 17.26
N ALA A 64 -3.53 -4.12 18.20
CA ALA A 64 -2.57 -3.59 19.18
C ALA A 64 -1.68 -4.66 19.84
N GLY A 65 -2.27 -5.73 20.35
CA GLY A 65 -1.53 -6.80 21.04
C GLY A 65 -0.65 -7.69 20.16
N LYS A 66 -0.64 -7.47 18.83
CA LYS A 66 0.11 -8.29 17.86
C LYS A 66 1.12 -7.50 17.03
N VAL A 67 1.26 -6.21 17.22
CA VAL A 67 2.15 -5.33 16.42
C VAL A 67 3.57 -5.90 16.36
N ARG A 68 4.24 -6.13 17.49
CA ARG A 68 5.61 -6.65 17.55
C ARG A 68 5.78 -8.00 16.89
N GLU A 69 4.88 -8.94 17.16
CA GLU A 69 4.93 -10.30 16.60
C GLU A 69 4.84 -10.27 15.06
N VAL A 70 3.91 -9.47 14.53
CA VAL A 70 3.70 -9.32 13.08
C VAL A 70 4.91 -8.64 12.45
N ASN A 71 5.40 -7.55 13.02
CA ASN A 71 6.58 -6.84 12.51
C ASN A 71 7.81 -7.74 12.45
N ILE A 72 8.12 -8.50 13.51
CA ILE A 72 9.22 -9.47 13.51
C ILE A 72 9.05 -10.51 12.39
N THR A 73 7.84 -11.05 12.25
CA THR A 73 7.55 -12.10 11.26
C THR A 73 7.77 -11.59 9.83
N PHE A 74 7.23 -10.41 9.50
CA PHE A 74 7.33 -9.89 8.14
C PHE A 74 8.73 -9.38 7.78
N ARG A 75 9.46 -8.80 8.75
CA ARG A 75 10.88 -8.48 8.56
C ARG A 75 11.71 -9.72 8.25
N LYS A 76 11.48 -10.82 8.97
CA LYS A 76 12.14 -12.09 8.70
C LYS A 76 11.82 -12.60 7.28
N ILE A 77 10.55 -12.60 6.87
CA ILE A 77 10.13 -13.01 5.53
C ILE A 77 10.84 -12.16 4.46
N ALA A 78 10.87 -10.84 4.62
CA ALA A 78 11.52 -9.95 3.68
C ALA A 78 13.03 -10.21 3.59
N HIS A 79 13.70 -10.32 4.73
CA HIS A 79 15.15 -10.60 4.80
C HIS A 79 15.53 -11.92 4.13
N GLU A 80 14.73 -12.98 4.31
CA GLU A 80 15.00 -14.30 3.74
C GLU A 80 14.70 -14.40 2.24
N SER A 81 13.94 -13.48 1.67
CA SER A 81 13.44 -13.64 0.30
C SER A 81 14.25 -12.91 -0.78
N GLY A 82 15.01 -11.88 -0.43
CA GLY A 82 15.90 -11.13 -1.32
C GLY A 82 15.23 -10.24 -2.38
N PHE A 83 13.91 -10.33 -2.56
CA PHE A 83 13.14 -9.48 -3.52
C PHE A 83 11.99 -8.74 -2.85
N LEU A 84 11.77 -8.96 -1.56
CA LEU A 84 10.71 -8.33 -0.80
C LEU A 84 11.23 -7.17 0.04
N PHE A 85 10.53 -6.07 -0.03
CA PHE A 85 10.47 -5.06 1.01
C PHE A 85 9.28 -5.36 1.92
N THR A 86 9.33 -4.91 3.16
CA THR A 86 8.18 -4.98 4.06
C THR A 86 7.84 -3.63 4.63
N ALA A 87 6.56 -3.35 4.78
CA ALA A 87 6.12 -2.36 5.75
C ALA A 87 6.21 -2.93 7.17
N GLY A 88 6.37 -2.06 8.15
CA GLY A 88 5.94 -2.36 9.50
C GLY A 88 4.47 -1.97 9.67
N THR A 89 3.85 -2.40 10.76
CA THR A 89 2.55 -1.91 11.19
C THR A 89 2.66 -1.30 12.57
N LEU A 90 1.87 -0.27 12.84
CA LEU A 90 1.72 0.37 14.13
C LEU A 90 0.25 0.34 14.55
N HIS A 91 -0.05 0.68 15.80
CA HIS A 91 -1.43 0.76 16.25
C HIS A 91 -1.60 1.88 17.27
N PRO A 92 -2.64 2.76 17.16
CA PRO A 92 -2.82 3.88 18.08
C PRO A 92 -2.90 3.51 19.56
N GLN A 93 -3.29 2.30 19.88
CA GLN A 93 -3.42 1.78 21.26
C GLN A 93 -2.25 0.85 21.65
N TYR A 94 -1.16 0.84 20.90
CA TYR A 94 0.04 0.06 21.24
C TYR A 94 1.07 0.96 21.91
N ASP A 95 1.39 0.70 23.17
CA ASP A 95 2.22 1.60 23.99
C ASP A 95 3.69 1.65 23.55
N ALA A 96 4.19 0.63 22.84
CA ALA A 96 5.58 0.53 22.40
C ALA A 96 5.78 0.91 20.92
N ASN A 97 5.00 1.85 20.38
CA ASN A 97 5.17 2.32 18.99
C ASN A 97 6.53 3.00 18.75
N GLU A 98 7.09 3.69 19.75
CA GLU A 98 8.40 4.34 19.66
C GLU A 98 9.51 3.32 19.49
N GLU A 99 9.47 2.23 20.23
CA GLU A 99 10.42 1.13 20.12
C GLU A 99 10.30 0.42 18.76
N GLU A 100 9.08 0.24 18.25
CA GLU A 100 8.88 -0.34 16.92
C GLU A 100 9.44 0.57 15.82
N LEU A 101 9.21 1.89 15.89
CA LEU A 101 9.81 2.84 14.95
C LEU A 101 11.35 2.79 15.00
N SER A 102 11.91 2.75 16.20
CA SER A 102 13.37 2.64 16.39
C SER A 102 13.91 1.34 15.79
N GLN A 103 13.20 0.23 15.98
CA GLN A 103 13.58 -1.06 15.41
C GLN A 103 13.47 -1.04 13.87
N MET A 104 12.39 -0.48 13.33
CA MET A 104 12.19 -0.34 11.89
C MET A 104 13.32 0.47 11.25
N LEU A 105 13.73 1.59 11.87
CA LEU A 105 14.87 2.39 11.41
C LEU A 105 16.17 1.60 11.38
N SER A 106 16.45 0.85 12.45
CA SER A 106 17.70 0.07 12.55
C SER A 106 17.79 -1.03 11.49
N GLU A 107 16.65 -1.47 10.96
CA GLU A 107 16.53 -2.52 9.94
C GLU A 107 16.23 -1.96 8.53
N GLY A 108 16.20 -0.63 8.37
CA GLY A 108 15.97 0.02 7.07
C GLY A 108 14.52 -0.07 6.56
N VAL A 109 13.55 -0.33 7.44
CA VAL A 109 12.12 -0.37 7.09
C VAL A 109 11.54 1.04 7.19
N GLN A 110 11.08 1.59 6.07
CA GLN A 110 10.55 2.96 5.99
C GLN A 110 9.03 3.02 5.77
N ALA A 111 8.43 1.94 5.34
CA ALA A 111 6.99 1.85 5.11
C ALA A 111 6.23 1.49 6.38
N ILE A 112 5.12 2.18 6.64
CA ILE A 112 4.15 1.86 7.70
C ILE A 112 2.81 1.55 7.02
N LYS A 113 2.24 0.36 7.24
CA LYS A 113 0.89 0.01 6.76
C LYS A 113 -0.11 0.18 7.88
N LEU A 114 -1.18 0.92 7.58
CA LEU A 114 -2.36 1.07 8.43
C LEU A 114 -3.63 0.67 7.67
N CYS A 115 -4.54 0.00 8.37
CA CYS A 115 -5.84 -0.41 7.87
C CYS A 115 -6.84 -0.28 9.03
N SER A 116 -7.48 0.88 9.15
CA SER A 116 -8.27 1.26 10.32
C SER A 116 -9.39 0.26 10.65
N PHE A 117 -10.12 -0.23 9.63
CA PHE A 117 -11.22 -1.17 9.85
C PHE A 117 -10.73 -2.56 10.28
N SER A 118 -9.60 -3.05 9.78
CA SER A 118 -9.08 -4.37 10.15
C SER A 118 -8.34 -4.35 11.49
N GLN A 119 -7.74 -3.22 11.83
CA GLN A 119 -7.03 -3.01 13.10
C GLN A 119 -7.95 -2.54 14.23
N GLY A 120 -9.12 -1.98 13.92
CA GLY A 120 -10.13 -1.58 14.90
C GLY A 120 -9.86 -0.22 15.55
N PHE A 121 -9.40 0.79 14.79
CA PHE A 121 -9.22 2.14 15.29
C PHE A 121 -9.87 3.20 14.41
N SER A 122 -10.11 4.39 14.97
CA SER A 122 -10.64 5.54 14.24
C SER A 122 -9.55 6.53 13.88
N LEU A 123 -9.56 7.08 12.66
CA LEU A 123 -8.62 8.11 12.22
C LEU A 123 -8.79 9.41 13.03
N SER A 124 -9.99 9.73 13.47
CA SER A 124 -10.28 10.93 14.27
C SER A 124 -9.98 10.79 15.76
N ALA A 125 -9.58 9.60 16.24
CA ALA A 125 -9.28 9.39 17.64
C ALA A 125 -8.00 10.13 18.07
N PRO A 126 -7.95 10.73 19.27
CA PRO A 126 -6.75 11.42 19.77
C PRO A 126 -5.50 10.53 19.76
N GLN A 127 -5.66 9.24 20.02
CA GLN A 127 -4.55 8.27 20.00
C GLN A 127 -3.96 8.11 18.60
N THR A 128 -4.78 8.20 17.56
CA THR A 128 -4.32 8.16 16.17
C THR A 128 -3.53 9.41 15.81
N HIS A 129 -3.99 10.58 16.25
CA HIS A 129 -3.24 11.82 16.10
C HIS A 129 -1.90 11.79 16.89
N ASN A 130 -1.87 11.20 18.09
CA ASN A 130 -0.62 11.00 18.82
C ASN A 130 0.35 10.09 18.06
N LEU A 131 -0.14 9.04 17.40
CA LEU A 131 0.68 8.14 16.57
C LEU A 131 1.31 8.91 15.40
N PHE A 132 0.53 9.70 14.65
CA PHE A 132 1.08 10.48 13.52
C PHE A 132 2.06 11.55 13.99
N LYS A 133 1.79 12.20 15.12
CA LYS A 133 2.74 13.13 15.72
C LYS A 133 4.07 12.44 16.05
N LEU A 134 4.03 11.25 16.64
CA LEU A 134 5.23 10.46 16.92
C LEU A 134 6.00 10.13 15.64
N VAL A 135 5.32 9.69 14.58
CA VAL A 135 5.96 9.40 13.27
C VAL A 135 6.59 10.66 12.69
N GLU A 136 5.89 11.80 12.69
CA GLU A 136 6.40 13.06 12.17
C GLU A 136 7.60 13.58 12.96
N GLU A 137 7.56 13.48 14.28
CA GLU A 137 8.67 13.86 15.17
C GLU A 137 9.89 12.95 14.93
N THR A 138 9.65 11.64 14.73
CA THR A 138 10.72 10.70 14.38
C THR A 138 11.36 11.03 13.04
N ASN A 139 10.57 11.36 12.02
CA ASN A 139 11.07 11.78 10.71
C ASN A 139 11.97 13.03 10.82
N LYS A 140 11.56 14.00 11.63
CA LYS A 140 12.35 15.23 11.87
C LYS A 140 13.64 14.95 12.62
N ALA A 141 13.57 14.14 13.69
CA ALA A 141 14.72 13.88 14.58
C ALA A 141 15.80 13.02 13.92
N GLN A 142 15.40 12.00 13.18
CA GLN A 142 16.30 11.00 12.61
C GLN A 142 16.73 11.29 11.16
N LYS A 143 16.21 12.37 10.55
CA LYS A 143 16.40 12.68 9.12
C LYS A 143 16.03 11.48 8.22
N CYS A 144 15.18 10.61 8.71
CA CYS A 144 14.59 9.51 7.97
C CYS A 144 13.23 9.93 7.40
N ARG A 145 12.67 9.12 6.54
CA ARG A 145 11.40 9.43 5.92
C ARG A 145 10.50 8.21 5.96
N PHE A 146 9.91 7.97 7.14
CA PHE A 146 8.77 7.05 7.19
C PHE A 146 7.64 7.60 6.34
N PHE A 147 7.07 6.73 5.52
CA PHE A 147 5.81 7.00 4.86
C PHE A 147 4.72 6.05 5.38
N VAL A 148 3.46 6.50 5.28
CA VAL A 148 2.32 5.74 5.77
C VAL A 148 1.40 5.38 4.61
N MET A 149 1.18 4.09 4.38
CA MET A 149 0.22 3.57 3.41
C MET A 149 -1.08 3.19 4.13
N PHE A 150 -2.18 3.83 3.70
CA PHE A 150 -3.52 3.53 4.17
C PHE A 150 -4.28 2.61 3.22
N ASP A 151 -4.97 1.62 3.80
CA ASP A 151 -6.08 0.95 3.12
C ASP A 151 -7.29 1.90 3.10
N THR A 152 -7.92 2.04 1.94
CA THR A 152 -8.99 3.02 1.72
C THR A 152 -10.30 2.38 1.25
N LEU A 153 -10.60 1.14 1.65
CA LEU A 153 -11.89 0.53 1.34
C LEU A 153 -13.04 1.37 1.92
N TYR A 154 -13.79 2.00 1.02
CA TYR A 154 -14.87 2.89 1.37
C TYR A 154 -16.01 2.15 2.08
N LEU A 155 -16.44 2.71 3.22
CA LEU A 155 -17.49 2.11 4.06
C LEU A 155 -17.24 0.62 4.39
N ALA A 156 -15.98 0.27 4.67
CA ALA A 156 -15.54 -1.11 5.00
C ALA A 156 -16.43 -1.79 6.06
N HIS A 157 -17.02 -1.01 7.00
CA HIS A 157 -17.93 -1.53 8.01
C HIS A 157 -19.13 -2.28 7.42
N LYS A 158 -19.62 -1.90 6.23
CA LYS A 158 -20.73 -2.60 5.55
C LYS A 158 -20.35 -3.99 5.07
N HIS A 159 -19.07 -4.20 4.79
CA HIS A 159 -18.56 -5.48 4.30
C HIS A 159 -18.05 -6.38 5.42
N PHE A 160 -17.41 -5.80 6.43
CA PHE A 160 -16.73 -6.55 7.48
C PHE A 160 -17.46 -6.55 8.83
N GLY A 161 -18.56 -5.78 8.97
CA GLY A 161 -19.31 -5.67 10.22
C GLY A 161 -18.51 -4.98 11.34
N THR A 162 -17.53 -4.16 10.97
CA THR A 162 -16.75 -3.33 11.90
C THR A 162 -17.53 -2.07 12.29
N LEU A 163 -16.98 -1.23 13.15
CA LEU A 163 -17.63 0.02 13.53
C LEU A 163 -17.48 1.08 12.41
N PRO A 164 -18.50 1.91 12.15
CA PRO A 164 -18.43 2.96 11.14
C PRO A 164 -17.29 3.97 11.35
N GLU A 165 -16.93 4.25 12.59
CA GLU A 165 -15.80 5.12 12.95
C GLU A 165 -14.42 4.53 12.59
N HIS A 166 -14.36 3.25 12.25
CA HIS A 166 -13.13 2.60 11.78
C HIS A 166 -12.95 2.66 10.26
N ASN A 167 -13.82 3.34 9.52
CA ASN A 167 -13.60 3.55 8.09
C ASN A 167 -12.44 4.52 7.84
N THR A 168 -11.81 4.37 6.68
CA THR A 168 -10.95 5.39 6.08
C THR A 168 -11.67 5.94 4.84
N THR A 169 -12.29 7.12 4.98
CA THR A 169 -12.91 7.81 3.84
C THR A 169 -11.93 8.82 3.23
N PRO A 170 -12.12 9.25 1.96
CA PRO A 170 -11.31 10.31 1.37
C PRO A 170 -11.23 11.57 2.24
N ALA A 171 -12.36 12.00 2.84
CA ALA A 171 -12.41 13.16 3.72
C ALA A 171 -11.53 12.98 4.97
N MET A 172 -11.68 11.85 5.67
CA MET A 172 -10.88 11.57 6.88
C MET A 172 -9.38 11.48 6.56
N LEU A 173 -9.03 10.87 5.42
CA LEU A 173 -7.64 10.77 5.00
C LEU A 173 -7.09 12.14 4.58
N GLY A 174 -7.86 12.96 3.88
CA GLY A 174 -7.48 14.33 3.50
C GLY A 174 -7.17 15.20 4.71
N ASP A 175 -7.97 15.11 5.78
CA ASP A 175 -7.71 15.81 7.04
C ASP A 175 -6.37 15.38 7.67
N ILE A 176 -6.05 14.09 7.65
CA ILE A 176 -4.78 13.56 8.15
C ILE A 176 -3.60 14.03 7.29
N VAL A 177 -3.69 13.95 5.97
CA VAL A 177 -2.64 14.42 5.04
C VAL A 177 -2.33 15.90 5.28
N ALA A 178 -3.36 16.72 5.42
CA ALA A 178 -3.21 18.16 5.67
C ALA A 178 -2.61 18.45 7.06
N ALA A 179 -2.94 17.66 8.07
CA ALA A 179 -2.48 17.86 9.45
C ALA A 179 -1.01 17.49 9.68
N TYR A 180 -0.44 16.57 8.86
CA TYR A 180 0.91 16.03 9.07
C TYR A 180 1.79 16.14 7.81
N PRO A 181 2.21 17.36 7.41
CA PRO A 181 2.99 17.59 6.19
C PRO A 181 4.41 16.99 6.24
N GLY A 182 4.88 16.59 7.40
CA GLY A 182 6.18 15.90 7.58
C GLY A 182 6.15 14.39 7.37
N ILE A 183 4.99 13.85 6.94
CA ILE A 183 4.81 12.42 6.61
C ILE A 183 4.35 12.33 5.16
N ASP A 184 4.98 11.45 4.36
CA ASP A 184 4.44 11.07 3.08
C ASP A 184 3.33 10.04 3.27
N PHE A 185 2.17 10.27 2.68
CA PHE A 185 1.02 9.37 2.74
C PHE A 185 0.78 8.71 1.38
N VAL A 186 0.54 7.41 1.40
CA VAL A 186 0.14 6.65 0.22
C VAL A 186 -1.30 6.17 0.44
N ALA A 187 -2.23 6.73 -0.32
CA ALA A 187 -3.62 6.33 -0.31
C ALA A 187 -3.81 5.16 -1.29
N ALA A 188 -3.98 3.96 -0.76
CA ALA A 188 -4.21 2.77 -1.57
C ALA A 188 -5.48 2.93 -2.43
N HIS A 189 -5.57 2.17 -3.52
CA HIS A 189 -6.76 2.09 -4.36
C HIS A 189 -7.23 3.46 -4.87
N MET A 190 -6.29 4.28 -5.35
CA MET A 190 -6.53 5.65 -5.83
C MET A 190 -7.25 6.55 -4.81
N GLY A 191 -7.07 6.27 -3.50
CA GLY A 191 -7.60 7.08 -2.41
C GLY A 191 -9.00 6.73 -1.93
N GLY A 192 -9.66 5.73 -2.54
CA GLY A 192 -11.01 5.37 -2.13
C GLY A 192 -11.60 4.20 -2.90
N LEU A 193 -11.26 2.96 -2.52
CA LEU A 193 -11.84 1.77 -3.14
C LEU A 193 -13.36 1.77 -2.93
N ASP A 194 -14.12 1.78 -4.05
CA ASP A 194 -15.58 1.86 -4.06
C ASP A 194 -16.15 3.18 -3.49
N ALA A 195 -15.33 4.23 -3.36
CA ALA A 195 -15.81 5.56 -3.00
C ALA A 195 -16.45 6.27 -4.20
N PRO A 196 -17.40 7.18 -3.96
CA PRO A 196 -17.84 8.11 -5.01
C PRO A 196 -16.63 8.91 -5.52
N PRO A 197 -16.36 8.95 -6.84
CA PRO A 197 -15.20 9.67 -7.38
C PRO A 197 -15.12 11.13 -6.94
N GLU A 198 -16.25 11.77 -6.77
CA GLU A 198 -16.35 13.17 -6.34
C GLU A 198 -15.80 13.41 -4.93
N GLU A 199 -15.89 12.41 -4.04
CA GLU A 199 -15.26 12.50 -2.71
C GLU A 199 -13.74 12.46 -2.83
N ILE A 200 -13.19 11.58 -3.70
CA ILE A 200 -11.74 11.50 -3.93
C ILE A 200 -11.25 12.84 -4.49
N PHE A 201 -11.89 13.37 -5.54
CA PHE A 201 -11.52 14.65 -6.15
C PHE A 201 -11.61 15.83 -5.19
N THR A 202 -12.58 15.81 -4.27
CA THR A 202 -12.82 16.92 -3.34
C THR A 202 -11.85 16.90 -2.17
N TYR A 203 -11.62 15.73 -1.58
CA TYR A 203 -10.93 15.62 -0.30
C TYR A 203 -9.48 15.18 -0.40
N LEU A 204 -9.04 14.65 -1.55
CA LEU A 204 -7.66 14.29 -1.80
C LEU A 204 -7.09 15.08 -2.99
N PRO A 205 -7.01 16.43 -2.89
CA PRO A 205 -6.34 17.21 -3.91
C PRO A 205 -4.85 16.90 -3.96
N PRO A 206 -4.14 17.21 -5.05
CA PRO A 206 -2.69 17.09 -5.13
C PRO A 206 -2.00 17.79 -3.96
N SER A 207 -1.05 17.12 -3.35
CA SER A 207 -0.23 17.61 -2.25
C SER A 207 1.16 16.96 -2.34
N ASP A 208 2.20 17.70 -1.94
CA ASP A 208 3.59 17.22 -1.99
C ASP A 208 3.83 15.96 -1.16
N ASN A 209 2.96 15.70 -0.17
CA ASN A 209 3.05 14.56 0.73
C ASN A 209 1.94 13.51 0.50
N LEU A 210 1.23 13.55 -0.64
CA LEU A 210 0.21 12.57 -0.97
C LEU A 210 0.52 11.84 -2.26
N TYR A 211 0.55 10.52 -2.19
CA TYR A 211 0.63 9.60 -3.33
C TYR A 211 -0.64 8.77 -3.42
N LEU A 212 -1.09 8.49 -4.64
CA LEU A 212 -2.18 7.55 -4.89
C LEU A 212 -1.61 6.23 -5.42
N GLU A 213 -2.02 5.10 -4.83
CA GLU A 213 -1.57 3.78 -5.25
C GLU A 213 -2.69 3.08 -6.04
N THR A 214 -2.35 2.42 -7.14
CA THR A 214 -3.27 2.08 -8.24
C THR A 214 -4.05 0.79 -8.09
N SER A 215 -3.68 -0.09 -7.16
CA SER A 215 -4.26 -1.44 -7.06
C SER A 215 -5.79 -1.43 -6.96
N ASN A 216 -6.43 -2.40 -7.58
CA ASN A 216 -7.89 -2.63 -7.55
C ASN A 216 -8.76 -1.47 -8.07
N ALA A 217 -8.30 -0.23 -8.05
CA ALA A 217 -9.12 0.95 -8.33
C ALA A 217 -9.69 1.00 -9.76
N ALA A 218 -9.00 0.42 -10.74
CA ALA A 218 -9.45 0.39 -12.14
C ALA A 218 -10.70 -0.47 -12.37
N TYR A 219 -11.10 -1.26 -11.38
CA TYR A 219 -12.32 -2.09 -11.43
C TYR A 219 -13.52 -1.40 -10.78
N THR A 220 -13.30 -0.37 -9.97
CA THR A 220 -14.36 0.34 -9.25
C THR A 220 -14.56 1.77 -9.73
N LEU A 221 -13.53 2.41 -10.25
CA LEU A 221 -13.62 3.71 -10.91
C LEU A 221 -13.95 3.55 -12.40
N SER A 222 -14.68 4.53 -12.97
CA SER A 222 -14.74 4.62 -14.43
C SER A 222 -13.36 4.90 -15.01
N GLU A 223 -13.10 4.45 -16.24
CA GLU A 223 -11.86 4.77 -16.93
C GLU A 223 -11.59 6.27 -17.02
N GLY A 224 -12.66 7.06 -17.22
CA GLY A 224 -12.56 8.54 -17.27
C GLY A 224 -12.11 9.14 -15.93
N ASP A 225 -12.66 8.67 -14.82
CA ASP A 225 -12.30 9.14 -13.48
C ASP A 225 -10.89 8.72 -13.09
N PHE A 226 -10.51 7.48 -13.40
CA PHE A 226 -9.15 7.01 -13.17
C PHE A 226 -8.12 7.84 -13.92
N VAL A 227 -8.32 8.05 -15.23
CA VAL A 227 -7.45 8.89 -16.08
C VAL A 227 -7.43 10.35 -15.59
N ARG A 228 -8.54 10.86 -15.10
CA ARG A 228 -8.60 12.21 -14.52
C ARG A 228 -7.76 12.31 -13.26
N LEU A 229 -7.80 11.33 -12.35
CA LEU A 229 -6.93 11.27 -11.16
C LEU A 229 -5.46 11.23 -11.54
N LEU A 230 -5.06 10.38 -12.53
CA LEU A 230 -3.69 10.34 -13.03
C LEU A 230 -3.20 11.71 -13.48
N LYS A 231 -4.02 12.44 -14.27
CA LYS A 231 -3.66 13.77 -14.79
C LYS A 231 -3.59 14.85 -13.71
N ILE A 232 -4.47 14.79 -12.73
CA ILE A 232 -4.53 15.78 -11.65
C ILE A 232 -3.33 15.64 -10.71
N HIS A 233 -2.99 14.42 -10.32
CA HIS A 233 -1.89 14.17 -9.37
C HIS A 233 -0.51 14.17 -10.05
N GLY A 234 -0.45 13.88 -11.34
CA GLY A 234 0.81 13.78 -12.08
C GLY A 234 1.58 12.48 -11.82
N PRO A 235 2.50 12.12 -12.72
CA PRO A 235 3.22 10.85 -12.65
C PRO A 235 4.09 10.69 -11.40
N GLU A 236 4.57 11.80 -10.81
CA GLU A 236 5.43 11.80 -9.62
C GLU A 236 4.70 11.44 -8.32
N HIS A 237 3.37 11.42 -8.33
CA HIS A 237 2.53 11.14 -7.17
C HIS A 237 1.66 9.88 -7.33
N ILE A 238 1.96 9.04 -8.31
CA ILE A 238 1.26 7.75 -8.53
C ILE A 238 2.21 6.59 -8.29
N ILE A 239 1.74 5.56 -7.61
CA ILE A 239 2.49 4.34 -7.30
C ILE A 239 1.74 3.13 -7.86
N PHE A 240 2.45 2.27 -8.59
CA PHE A 240 1.92 0.99 -9.03
C PHE A 240 1.81 -0.01 -7.87
N GLY A 241 0.68 -0.71 -7.78
CA GLY A 241 0.48 -1.85 -6.90
C GLY A 241 -0.56 -2.81 -7.47
N THR A 242 -0.58 -4.04 -6.97
CA THR A 242 -1.47 -5.08 -7.47
C THR A 242 -2.56 -5.50 -6.50
N ASP A 243 -2.41 -5.29 -5.20
CA ASP A 243 -3.22 -5.92 -4.16
C ASP A 243 -3.18 -7.47 -4.24
N TRP A 244 -2.01 -8.01 -4.68
CA TRP A 244 -1.80 -9.45 -4.64
C TRP A 244 -2.07 -9.99 -3.22
N PRO A 245 -2.83 -11.08 -3.04
CA PRO A 245 -3.12 -12.14 -3.99
C PRO A 245 -4.45 -11.99 -4.78
N TRP A 246 -5.17 -10.87 -4.61
CA TRP A 246 -6.48 -10.70 -5.24
C TRP A 246 -6.38 -10.45 -6.75
N PHE A 247 -5.26 -9.88 -7.22
CA PHE A 247 -5.02 -9.60 -8.63
C PHE A 247 -3.65 -10.10 -9.08
N GLY A 248 -3.52 -10.45 -10.35
CA GLY A 248 -2.29 -10.95 -10.94
C GLY A 248 -1.45 -9.83 -11.56
N HIS A 249 -0.15 -9.81 -11.32
CA HIS A 249 0.77 -8.76 -11.79
C HIS A 249 0.67 -8.46 -13.28
N ARG A 250 0.59 -9.50 -14.12
CA ARG A 250 0.59 -9.31 -15.59
C ARG A 250 -0.61 -8.52 -16.08
N ASP A 251 -1.76 -8.76 -15.52
CA ASP A 251 -3.00 -8.13 -15.95
C ASP A 251 -3.09 -6.70 -15.42
N GLU A 252 -2.66 -6.48 -14.17
CA GLU A 252 -2.59 -5.15 -13.59
C GLU A 252 -1.59 -4.24 -14.31
N ILE A 253 -0.41 -4.75 -14.67
CA ILE A 253 0.58 -3.99 -15.46
C ILE A 253 0.00 -3.59 -16.81
N LYS A 254 -0.65 -4.50 -17.53
CA LYS A 254 -1.24 -4.21 -18.84
C LYS A 254 -2.38 -3.19 -18.75
N LEU A 255 -3.22 -3.36 -17.73
CA LEU A 255 -4.35 -2.46 -17.50
C LEU A 255 -3.87 -1.05 -17.19
N LEU A 256 -2.94 -0.92 -16.23
CA LEU A 256 -2.38 0.38 -15.86
C LEU A 256 -1.61 1.02 -17.02
N ASP A 257 -0.78 0.27 -17.74
CA ASP A 257 -0.03 0.81 -18.88
C ASP A 257 -0.94 1.46 -19.93
N LYS A 258 -2.08 0.81 -20.24
CA LYS A 258 -3.12 1.37 -21.10
C LYS A 258 -3.74 2.65 -20.53
N LEU A 259 -3.99 2.72 -19.22
CA LEU A 259 -4.56 3.90 -18.56
C LEU A 259 -3.57 5.06 -18.55
N LEU A 260 -2.28 4.79 -18.36
CA LEU A 260 -1.21 5.77 -18.45
C LEU A 260 -1.07 6.33 -19.88
N ASP A 261 -1.17 5.49 -20.92
CA ASP A 261 -1.22 5.94 -22.32
C ASP A 261 -2.39 6.91 -22.55
N ARG A 262 -3.56 6.60 -22.02
CA ARG A 262 -4.74 7.49 -22.11
C ARG A 262 -4.60 8.78 -21.31
N ALA A 263 -3.86 8.74 -20.23
CA ALA A 263 -3.48 9.93 -19.49
C ALA A 263 -2.47 10.81 -20.28
N GLY A 264 -1.80 10.24 -21.27
CA GLY A 264 -0.79 10.90 -22.09
C GLY A 264 0.60 10.83 -21.48
N PHE A 265 0.85 9.90 -20.54
CA PHE A 265 2.16 9.76 -19.91
C PHE A 265 3.17 9.11 -20.85
N ASP A 266 4.32 9.75 -20.97
CA ASP A 266 5.43 9.24 -21.76
C ASP A 266 6.18 8.11 -21.03
N LYS A 267 7.18 7.52 -21.70
CA LYS A 267 7.96 6.42 -21.13
C LYS A 267 8.68 6.77 -19.82
N LYS A 268 9.13 8.02 -19.67
CA LYS A 268 9.81 8.49 -18.46
C LYS A 268 8.79 8.63 -17.33
N GLU A 269 7.64 9.24 -17.60
CA GLU A 269 6.55 9.42 -16.67
C GLU A 269 5.98 8.08 -16.17
N LYS A 270 5.84 7.09 -17.05
CA LYS A 270 5.52 5.71 -16.65
C LYS A 270 6.60 5.10 -15.75
N GLY A 271 7.87 5.47 -15.93
CA GLY A 271 8.97 5.06 -15.05
C GLY A 271 8.77 5.52 -13.60
N PHE A 272 8.31 6.75 -13.39
CA PHE A 272 7.93 7.22 -12.05
C PHE A 272 6.89 6.31 -11.41
N VAL A 273 5.79 6.03 -12.12
CA VAL A 273 4.67 5.24 -11.61
C VAL A 273 5.07 3.80 -11.28
N PHE A 274 5.77 3.14 -12.20
CA PHE A 274 6.11 1.72 -12.03
C PHE A 274 7.31 1.46 -11.12
N THR A 275 8.14 2.50 -10.84
CA THR A 275 9.42 2.25 -10.16
C THR A 275 9.86 3.38 -9.26
N ASP A 276 10.06 4.60 -9.80
CA ASP A 276 10.91 5.59 -9.16
C ASP A 276 10.27 6.18 -7.88
N ASN A 277 8.94 6.39 -7.88
CA ASN A 277 8.24 6.93 -6.72
C ASN A 277 8.33 6.00 -5.51
N ILE A 278 7.99 4.73 -5.70
CA ILE A 278 8.05 3.77 -4.58
C ILE A 278 9.51 3.49 -4.17
N ALA A 279 10.45 3.43 -5.10
CA ALA A 279 11.87 3.27 -4.80
C ALA A 279 12.40 4.44 -3.95
N SER A 280 12.01 5.68 -4.28
CA SER A 280 12.36 6.87 -3.51
C SER A 280 11.82 6.81 -2.08
N LEU A 281 10.55 6.41 -1.91
CA LEU A 281 9.92 6.25 -0.60
C LEU A 281 10.57 5.14 0.23
N LEU A 282 11.08 4.09 -0.41
CA LEU A 282 11.82 2.99 0.25
C LEU A 282 13.30 3.34 0.52
N GLY A 283 13.72 4.59 0.30
CA GLY A 283 15.07 5.07 0.64
C GLY A 283 16.18 4.58 -0.29
N GLY A 284 15.84 3.96 -1.42
CA GLY A 284 16.78 3.42 -2.39
C GLY A 284 16.72 4.12 -3.75
N SER A 285 17.85 4.23 -4.43
CA SER A 285 17.85 4.43 -5.87
C SER A 285 17.59 3.11 -6.56
N THR A 286 16.97 3.12 -7.74
CA THR A 286 16.72 1.92 -8.57
C THR A 286 17.99 1.11 -8.85
N SER A 287 19.16 1.74 -8.81
CA SER A 287 20.47 1.07 -8.92
C SER A 287 20.84 0.22 -7.69
N GLN A 288 20.35 0.57 -6.49
CA GLN A 288 20.57 -0.23 -5.27
C GLN A 288 19.62 -1.44 -5.21
N ILE A 289 18.40 -1.28 -5.72
CA ILE A 289 17.40 -2.34 -5.79
C ILE A 289 17.78 -3.39 -6.86
N GLY A 290 18.44 -2.97 -7.95
CA GLY A 290 18.90 -3.87 -9.04
C GLY A 290 20.09 -4.79 -8.70
N CYS A 291 20.79 -4.60 -7.57
CA CYS A 291 21.89 -5.47 -7.16
C CYS A 291 21.45 -6.90 -6.78
N PHE A 292 20.19 -7.11 -6.46
CA PHE A 292 19.66 -8.44 -6.09
C PHE A 292 19.61 -9.44 -7.27
N ASP A 293 19.60 -8.93 -8.53
CA ASP A 293 19.48 -9.76 -9.74
C ASP A 293 20.81 -10.39 -10.22
N GLN A 294 21.96 -9.93 -9.71
CA GLN A 294 23.28 -10.39 -10.22
C GLN A 294 23.89 -11.54 -9.42
N GLU A 295 23.53 -11.72 -8.17
CA GLU A 295 24.11 -12.79 -7.33
C GLU A 295 23.51 -14.18 -7.59
N GLU A 296 22.28 -14.27 -8.10
CA GLU A 296 21.64 -15.56 -8.40
C GLU A 296 21.98 -16.15 -9.79
N LYS A 297 22.54 -15.34 -10.72
CA LYS A 297 23.00 -15.87 -12.03
C LYS A 297 24.35 -16.57 -11.98
N GLN A 298 25.01 -16.60 -10.79
CA GLN A 298 26.30 -17.23 -10.60
C GLN A 298 26.25 -18.48 -9.69
N LYS A 299 25.08 -18.98 -9.31
CA LYS A 299 24.87 -20.25 -8.63
C LYS A 299 24.01 -21.15 -9.50
#